data_f72fbf491261cf828e71632a39a1d5a4
#
_entry.id   f72fbf491261cf828e71632a39a1d5a4
#
_cell.length_a   1.000
_cell.length_b   1.000
_cell.length_c   1.000
_cell.angle_alpha   90.00
_cell.angle_beta   90.00
_cell.angle_gamma   90.00
#
_symmetry.space_group_name_H-M   'P 1'
#
loop_
_entity.id
_entity.type
_entity.pdbx_description
1 polymer ?
#
loop_
_entity_poly.entity_id
_entity_poly.type
_entity_poly.pdbx_seq_one_letter_code
_entity_poly.pdbx_strand_id
1 'polypeptide(L)'
;NRCWQMQDENPIVSIHDVGAGGVSNALPEILHDCGRGGVIELRELPNAEPGMSPLEIWCNEAQERYVLAINIDQLDEFERICQRERCLYAVVGHATEEQHLRVHDRHFDNDPIQMPMEVLLGKPPKVKRDTQRLPLAAVTADYSGIDIADAIDRVLGQATVASKKFLITIGDRSVTGHVVRDQMVGPWQ
;
A
#
# COMPACT_ATOMS: atom_id res chain seq x y z
N ASN A 1 -12.21 -6.38 14.01
CA ASN A 1 -12.22 -6.70 15.45
C ASN A 1 -13.07 -7.94 15.74
N ARG A 2 -14.32 -8.05 15.24
CA ARG A 2 -15.19 -9.19 15.55
C ARG A 2 -14.60 -10.51 15.07
N CYS A 3 -14.18 -10.58 13.81
CA CYS A 3 -13.54 -11.79 13.27
C CYS A 3 -12.29 -12.17 14.07
N TRP A 4 -11.48 -11.19 14.44
CA TRP A 4 -10.29 -11.42 15.28
C TRP A 4 -10.63 -12.03 16.65
N GLN A 5 -11.73 -11.60 17.26
CA GLN A 5 -12.20 -12.14 18.54
C GLN A 5 -12.69 -13.59 18.46
N MET A 6 -12.98 -14.09 17.26
CA MET A 6 -13.44 -15.46 17.03
C MET A 6 -12.31 -16.50 17.11
N GLN A 7 -11.05 -16.05 17.18
CA GLN A 7 -9.90 -16.94 17.31
C GLN A 7 -9.88 -18.02 16.21
N ASP A 8 -9.95 -19.28 16.58
CA ASP A 8 -9.90 -20.43 15.66
C ASP A 8 -11.13 -20.51 14.71
N GLU A 9 -12.22 -19.83 15.03
CA GLU A 9 -13.41 -19.72 14.19
C GLU A 9 -13.38 -18.49 13.27
N ASN A 10 -12.26 -17.78 13.18
CA ASN A 10 -12.13 -16.61 12.33
C ASN A 10 -12.28 -16.99 10.84
N PRO A 11 -13.28 -16.45 10.13
CA PRO A 11 -13.49 -16.77 8.72
C PRO A 11 -12.41 -16.23 7.78
N ILE A 12 -11.59 -15.27 8.25
CA ILE A 12 -10.55 -14.63 7.46
C ILE A 12 -9.29 -15.49 7.44
N VAL A 13 -8.94 -16.02 6.28
CA VAL A 13 -7.71 -16.80 6.04
C VAL A 13 -6.52 -15.88 5.87
N SER A 14 -6.69 -14.82 5.09
CA SER A 14 -5.66 -13.81 4.82
C SER A 14 -6.31 -12.45 4.58
N ILE A 15 -5.59 -11.39 4.88
CA ILE A 15 -6.02 -10.01 4.69
C ILE A 15 -4.86 -9.16 4.18
N HIS A 16 -5.16 -8.32 3.21
CA HIS A 16 -4.22 -7.37 2.64
C HIS A 16 -4.90 -6.00 2.50
N ASP A 17 -4.20 -4.93 2.85
CA ASP A 17 -4.71 -3.58 2.63
C ASP A 17 -4.56 -3.16 1.16
N VAL A 18 -5.40 -2.23 0.73
CA VAL A 18 -5.34 -1.63 -0.60
C VAL A 18 -4.59 -0.31 -0.51
N GLY A 19 -3.33 -0.33 -0.91
CA GLY A 19 -2.45 0.83 -0.94
C GLY A 19 -2.18 1.33 -2.37
N ALA A 20 -0.91 1.66 -2.62
CA ALA A 20 -0.45 2.09 -3.94
C ALA A 20 -0.73 1.02 -5.02
N GLY A 21 -1.18 1.47 -6.19
CA GLY A 21 -1.62 0.59 -7.27
C GLY A 21 -3.05 0.08 -7.12
N GLY A 22 -3.69 0.30 -5.97
CA GLY A 22 -5.07 -0.13 -5.76
C GLY A 22 -5.20 -1.65 -5.69
N VAL A 23 -6.33 -2.17 -6.15
CA VAL A 23 -6.58 -3.62 -6.18
C VAL A 23 -5.72 -4.35 -7.19
N SER A 24 -5.10 -3.63 -8.14
CA SER A 24 -4.14 -4.19 -9.10
C SER A 24 -2.87 -4.72 -8.42
N ASN A 25 -2.58 -4.27 -7.23
CA ASN A 25 -1.52 -4.74 -6.38
C ASN A 25 -2.04 -5.73 -5.32
N ALA A 26 -3.03 -5.32 -4.54
CA ALA A 26 -3.51 -6.08 -3.39
C ALA A 26 -4.09 -7.46 -3.74
N LEU A 27 -4.87 -7.59 -4.84
CA LEU A 27 -5.44 -8.88 -5.24
C LEU A 27 -4.37 -9.87 -5.72
N PRO A 28 -3.45 -9.50 -6.62
CA PRO A 28 -2.36 -10.40 -7.00
C PRO A 28 -1.45 -10.77 -5.82
N GLU A 29 -1.14 -9.85 -4.94
CA GLU A 29 -0.26 -10.11 -3.80
C GLU A 29 -0.86 -11.16 -2.85
N ILE A 30 -2.12 -11.00 -2.44
CA ILE A 30 -2.76 -11.97 -1.55
C ILE A 30 -2.85 -13.37 -2.18
N LEU A 31 -3.10 -13.45 -3.50
CA LEU A 31 -3.11 -14.72 -4.24
C LEU A 31 -1.70 -15.34 -4.30
N HIS A 32 -0.69 -14.54 -4.60
CA HIS A 32 0.70 -14.98 -4.70
C HIS A 32 1.23 -15.50 -3.36
N ASP A 33 0.96 -14.78 -2.27
CA ASP A 33 1.39 -15.15 -0.92
C ASP A 33 0.78 -16.49 -0.46
N CYS A 34 -0.42 -16.79 -0.97
CA CYS A 34 -1.08 -18.08 -0.75
C CYS A 34 -0.66 -19.16 -1.76
N GLY A 35 0.26 -18.88 -2.70
CA GLY A 35 0.70 -19.79 -3.75
C GLY A 35 -0.43 -20.15 -4.73
N ARG A 36 -1.35 -19.23 -4.97
CA ARG A 36 -2.56 -19.41 -5.79
C ARG A 36 -2.59 -18.46 -6.98
N GLY A 37 -3.44 -18.75 -7.94
CA GLY A 37 -3.96 -17.78 -8.88
C GLY A 37 -5.38 -17.40 -8.54
N GLY A 38 -6.06 -16.73 -9.47
CA GLY A 38 -7.45 -16.34 -9.22
C GLY A 38 -8.18 -15.86 -10.45
N VAL A 39 -9.50 -15.93 -10.35
CA VAL A 39 -10.45 -15.36 -11.31
C VAL A 39 -11.22 -14.24 -10.62
N ILE A 40 -11.09 -13.04 -11.15
CA ILE A 40 -11.68 -11.83 -10.59
C ILE A 40 -12.71 -11.28 -11.59
N GLU A 41 -13.88 -10.94 -11.09
CA GLU A 41 -14.90 -10.20 -11.84
C GLU A 41 -14.75 -8.70 -11.53
N LEU A 42 -14.25 -7.94 -12.47
CA LEU A 42 -13.87 -6.54 -12.26
C LEU A 42 -15.05 -5.67 -11.80
N ARG A 43 -16.25 -5.94 -12.32
CA ARG A 43 -17.44 -5.15 -12.02
C ARG A 43 -18.12 -5.50 -10.70
N GLU A 44 -17.63 -6.51 -9.99
CA GLU A 44 -18.04 -6.76 -8.60
C GLU A 44 -17.28 -5.90 -7.59
N LEU A 45 -16.20 -5.25 -8.01
CA LEU A 45 -15.50 -4.28 -7.15
C LEU A 45 -16.44 -3.10 -6.83
N PRO A 46 -16.71 -2.80 -5.55
CA PRO A 46 -17.58 -1.71 -5.17
C PRO A 46 -17.08 -0.37 -5.74
N ASN A 47 -17.94 0.31 -6.48
CA ASN A 47 -17.63 1.54 -7.16
C ASN A 47 -18.83 2.50 -7.12
N ALA A 48 -18.60 3.74 -6.69
CA ALA A 48 -19.60 4.79 -6.66
C ALA A 48 -19.67 5.59 -7.98
N GLU A 49 -18.70 5.41 -8.88
CA GLU A 49 -18.63 6.09 -10.18
C GLU A 49 -18.82 5.08 -11.31
N PRO A 50 -20.06 4.97 -11.85
CA PRO A 50 -20.38 3.94 -12.85
C PRO A 50 -19.68 4.13 -14.21
N GLY A 51 -19.13 5.33 -14.47
CA GLY A 51 -18.41 5.65 -15.70
C GLY A 51 -16.96 5.24 -15.75
N MET A 52 -16.43 4.66 -14.67
CA MET A 52 -15.02 4.25 -14.63
C MET A 52 -14.70 3.15 -15.65
N SER A 53 -13.60 3.36 -16.38
CA SER A 53 -13.00 2.36 -17.26
C SER A 53 -12.42 1.17 -16.46
N PRO A 54 -12.16 0.03 -17.10
CA PRO A 54 -11.51 -1.12 -16.45
C PRO A 54 -10.20 -0.75 -15.76
N LEU A 55 -9.37 0.06 -16.41
CA LEU A 55 -8.10 0.52 -15.85
C LEU A 55 -8.31 1.37 -14.59
N GLU A 56 -9.24 2.30 -14.62
CA GLU A 56 -9.53 3.16 -13.47
C GLU A 56 -10.08 2.35 -12.29
N ILE A 57 -10.92 1.35 -12.51
CA ILE A 57 -11.39 0.47 -11.43
C ILE A 57 -10.24 -0.35 -10.86
N TRP A 58 -9.43 -0.96 -11.75
CA TRP A 58 -8.36 -1.87 -11.35
C TRP A 58 -7.22 -1.18 -10.62
N CYS A 59 -6.83 0.02 -11.06
CA CYS A 59 -5.71 0.78 -10.51
C CYS A 59 -6.15 1.90 -9.54
N ASN A 60 -7.42 1.94 -9.10
CA ASN A 60 -7.91 2.95 -8.18
C ASN A 60 -7.23 2.82 -6.82
N GLU A 61 -6.50 3.85 -6.40
CA GLU A 61 -5.78 3.92 -5.14
C GLU A 61 -6.65 4.46 -3.98
N ALA A 62 -7.98 4.36 -4.06
CA ALA A 62 -8.83 4.67 -2.91
C ALA A 62 -8.43 3.78 -1.73
N GLN A 63 -7.91 4.41 -0.70
CA GLN A 63 -7.37 3.75 0.49
C GLN A 63 -8.48 3.35 1.47
N GLU A 64 -8.09 2.77 2.61
CA GLU A 64 -9.02 2.27 3.64
C GLU A 64 -9.93 1.14 3.13
N ARG A 65 -9.49 0.41 2.10
CA ARG A 65 -10.09 -0.84 1.62
C ARG A 65 -9.18 -2.01 1.97
N TYR A 66 -9.79 -3.18 2.08
CA TYR A 66 -9.08 -4.42 2.36
C TYR A 66 -9.52 -5.50 1.38
N VAL A 67 -8.58 -6.33 0.95
CA VAL A 67 -8.84 -7.58 0.26
C VAL A 67 -8.70 -8.71 1.26
N LEU A 68 -9.65 -9.63 1.26
CA LEU A 68 -9.67 -10.75 2.19
C LEU A 68 -9.83 -12.07 1.43
N ALA A 69 -9.13 -13.10 1.89
CA ALA A 69 -9.39 -14.47 1.50
C ALA A 69 -10.27 -15.12 2.59
N ILE A 70 -11.41 -15.64 2.17
CA ILE A 70 -12.38 -16.29 3.05
C ILE A 70 -12.60 -17.72 2.56
N ASN A 71 -12.64 -18.70 3.46
CA ASN A 71 -13.06 -20.04 3.11
C ASN A 71 -14.53 -20.05 2.69
N ILE A 72 -14.83 -20.75 1.61
CA ILE A 72 -16.21 -20.81 1.09
C ILE A 72 -17.21 -21.29 2.11
N ASP A 73 -16.85 -22.25 2.96
CA ASP A 73 -17.70 -22.81 4.00
C ASP A 73 -18.00 -21.81 5.14
N GLN A 74 -17.25 -20.74 5.23
CA GLN A 74 -17.39 -19.68 6.25
C GLN A 74 -17.92 -18.38 5.68
N LEU A 75 -18.21 -18.32 4.40
CA LEU A 75 -18.66 -17.10 3.72
C LEU A 75 -19.95 -16.56 4.33
N ASP A 76 -20.95 -17.43 4.55
CA ASP A 76 -22.24 -17.03 5.13
C ASP A 76 -22.08 -16.39 6.52
N GLU A 77 -21.19 -16.93 7.34
CA GLU A 77 -20.91 -16.36 8.67
C GLU A 77 -20.21 -15.00 8.56
N PHE A 78 -19.25 -14.87 7.63
CA PHE A 78 -18.60 -13.58 7.35
C PHE A 78 -19.61 -12.54 6.88
N GLU A 79 -20.48 -12.89 5.95
CA GLU A 79 -21.55 -12.02 5.45
C GLU A 79 -22.50 -11.58 6.57
N ARG A 80 -22.90 -12.51 7.45
CA ARG A 80 -23.73 -12.18 8.61
C ARG A 80 -23.06 -11.17 9.54
N ILE A 81 -21.74 -11.30 9.74
CA ILE A 81 -20.96 -10.35 10.54
C ILE A 81 -20.94 -8.99 9.84
N CYS A 82 -20.64 -8.94 8.54
CA CYS A 82 -20.61 -7.70 7.77
C CYS A 82 -21.95 -6.95 7.80
N GLN A 83 -23.06 -7.68 7.62
CA GLN A 83 -24.40 -7.10 7.69
C GLN A 83 -24.69 -6.51 9.07
N ARG A 84 -24.38 -7.25 10.14
CA ARG A 84 -24.56 -6.78 11.51
C ARG A 84 -23.76 -5.54 11.82
N GLU A 85 -22.50 -5.49 11.38
CA GLU A 85 -21.59 -4.38 11.62
C GLU A 85 -21.77 -3.23 10.59
N ARG A 86 -22.70 -3.38 9.61
CA ARG A 86 -22.91 -2.45 8.49
C ARG A 86 -21.62 -2.20 7.70
N CYS A 87 -20.81 -3.24 7.56
CA CYS A 87 -19.58 -3.21 6.78
C CYS A 87 -19.89 -3.52 5.32
N LEU A 88 -19.53 -2.63 4.41
CA LEU A 88 -19.67 -2.89 2.99
C LEU A 88 -18.64 -3.95 2.57
N TYR A 89 -19.08 -4.93 1.81
CA TYR A 89 -18.24 -5.97 1.24
C TYR A 89 -18.78 -6.40 -0.13
N ALA A 90 -17.97 -7.03 -0.92
CA ALA A 90 -18.35 -7.72 -2.15
C ALA A 90 -17.47 -8.93 -2.38
N VAL A 91 -18.05 -10.01 -2.90
CA VAL A 91 -17.31 -11.18 -3.39
C VAL A 91 -16.87 -10.87 -4.81
N VAL A 92 -15.58 -10.60 -5.00
CA VAL A 92 -15.04 -10.14 -6.27
C VAL A 92 -14.44 -11.25 -7.14
N GLY A 93 -14.36 -12.46 -6.60
CA GLY A 93 -13.80 -13.59 -7.33
C GLY A 93 -13.43 -14.75 -6.42
N HIS A 94 -12.64 -15.66 -6.94
CA HIS A 94 -12.18 -16.84 -6.21
C HIS A 94 -10.72 -17.19 -6.56
N ALA A 95 -10.03 -17.75 -5.57
CA ALA A 95 -8.69 -18.28 -5.76
C ALA A 95 -8.72 -19.62 -6.50
N THR A 96 -7.68 -19.90 -7.31
CA THR A 96 -7.53 -21.12 -8.08
C THR A 96 -6.22 -21.83 -7.73
N GLU A 97 -6.14 -23.14 -7.98
CA GLU A 97 -4.88 -23.88 -7.82
C GLU A 97 -3.85 -23.51 -8.88
N GLU A 98 -4.31 -23.21 -10.09
CA GLU A 98 -3.46 -22.73 -11.17
C GLU A 98 -2.97 -21.31 -10.83
N GLN A 99 -1.65 -21.12 -10.85
CA GLN A 99 -1.04 -19.80 -10.58
C GLN A 99 -1.16 -18.89 -11.81
N HIS A 100 -2.38 -18.56 -12.15
CA HIS A 100 -2.74 -17.70 -13.26
C HIS A 100 -3.75 -16.66 -12.79
N LEU A 101 -3.54 -15.39 -13.13
CA LEU A 101 -4.50 -14.33 -12.86
C LEU A 101 -5.35 -14.09 -14.09
N ARG A 102 -6.65 -14.17 -13.90
CA ARG A 102 -7.66 -13.76 -14.87
C ARG A 102 -8.56 -12.68 -14.26
N VAL A 103 -8.62 -11.53 -14.90
CA VAL A 103 -9.57 -10.46 -14.55
C VAL A 103 -10.55 -10.35 -15.71
N HIS A 104 -11.81 -10.62 -15.43
CA HIS A 104 -12.90 -10.54 -16.41
C HIS A 104 -13.68 -9.23 -16.25
N ASP A 105 -14.02 -8.59 -17.36
CA ASP A 105 -14.92 -7.46 -17.41
C ASP A 105 -16.20 -7.86 -18.16
N ARG A 106 -17.26 -8.15 -17.42
CA ARG A 106 -18.57 -8.52 -17.99
C ARG A 106 -19.23 -7.41 -18.82
N HIS A 107 -18.81 -6.14 -18.63
CA HIS A 107 -19.38 -5.02 -19.38
C HIS A 107 -18.88 -5.03 -20.83
N PHE A 108 -17.61 -5.32 -21.03
CA PHE A 108 -17.01 -5.42 -22.36
C PHE A 108 -16.88 -6.87 -22.86
N ASP A 109 -17.28 -7.85 -22.05
CA ASP A 109 -17.18 -9.28 -22.34
C ASP A 109 -15.77 -9.68 -22.79
N ASN A 110 -14.77 -9.26 -22.01
CA ASN A 110 -13.37 -9.54 -22.27
C ASN A 110 -12.57 -9.75 -20.99
N ASP A 111 -11.33 -10.24 -21.16
CA ASP A 111 -10.38 -10.42 -20.07
C ASP A 111 -9.24 -9.40 -20.21
N PRO A 112 -9.34 -8.20 -19.59
CA PRO A 112 -8.27 -7.21 -19.66
C PRO A 112 -6.95 -7.69 -19.07
N ILE A 113 -6.98 -8.68 -18.18
CA ILE A 113 -5.78 -9.32 -17.64
C ILE A 113 -5.97 -10.84 -17.72
N GLN A 114 -5.00 -11.49 -18.34
CA GLN A 114 -4.88 -12.95 -18.38
C GLN A 114 -3.39 -13.30 -18.47
N MET A 115 -2.78 -13.63 -17.33
CA MET A 115 -1.35 -13.92 -17.30
C MET A 115 -0.93 -14.81 -16.13
N PRO A 116 0.17 -15.57 -16.28
CA PRO A 116 0.75 -16.31 -15.16
C PRO A 116 1.21 -15.37 -14.03
N MET A 117 1.03 -15.79 -12.79
CA MET A 117 1.46 -15.04 -11.60
C MET A 117 2.98 -14.79 -11.60
N GLU A 118 3.77 -15.70 -12.16
CA GLU A 118 5.22 -15.55 -12.30
C GLU A 118 5.61 -14.35 -13.19
N VAL A 119 4.80 -14.03 -14.19
CA VAL A 119 5.03 -12.87 -15.05
C VAL A 119 4.75 -11.57 -14.28
N LEU A 120 3.73 -11.58 -13.45
CA LEU A 120 3.30 -10.41 -12.70
C LEU A 120 4.19 -10.14 -11.47
N LEU A 121 4.46 -11.17 -10.67
CA LEU A 121 5.16 -11.07 -9.37
C LEU A 121 6.44 -11.90 -9.31
N GLY A 122 6.89 -12.42 -10.43
CA GLY A 122 8.14 -13.17 -10.52
C GLY A 122 9.37 -12.30 -10.35
N LYS A 123 10.50 -12.94 -10.12
CA LYS A 123 11.77 -12.22 -9.98
C LYS A 123 12.20 -11.64 -11.33
N PRO A 124 12.48 -10.34 -11.41
CA PRO A 124 13.01 -9.74 -12.63
C PRO A 124 14.36 -10.37 -12.99
N PRO A 125 14.74 -10.35 -14.28
CA PRO A 125 16.05 -10.85 -14.72
C PRO A 125 17.17 -10.15 -13.93
N LYS A 126 18.20 -10.95 -13.57
CA LYS A 126 19.36 -10.39 -12.88
C LYS A 126 20.07 -9.38 -13.79
N VAL A 127 20.10 -8.14 -13.35
CA VAL A 127 20.87 -7.08 -14.03
C VAL A 127 22.32 -7.16 -13.53
N LYS A 128 23.24 -7.47 -14.45
CA LYS A 128 24.68 -7.36 -14.18
C LYS A 128 25.13 -5.93 -14.48
N ARG A 129 25.56 -5.21 -13.46
CA ARG A 129 26.15 -3.88 -13.62
C ARG A 129 27.66 -3.99 -13.47
N ASP A 130 28.38 -3.66 -14.54
CA ASP A 130 29.84 -3.53 -14.51
C ASP A 130 30.15 -2.07 -14.17
N THR A 131 30.67 -1.87 -12.99
CA THR A 131 30.96 -0.52 -12.47
C THR A 131 32.45 -0.37 -12.27
N GLN A 132 33.00 0.72 -12.78
CA GLN A 132 34.39 1.11 -12.55
C GLN A 132 34.46 2.30 -11.60
N ARG A 133 35.38 2.23 -10.67
CA ARG A 133 35.65 3.36 -9.79
C ARG A 133 36.46 4.39 -10.55
N LEU A 134 35.87 5.52 -10.86
CA LEU A 134 36.62 6.65 -11.42
C LEU A 134 37.43 7.32 -10.27
N PRO A 135 38.73 7.56 -10.46
CA PRO A 135 39.48 8.31 -9.48
C PRO A 135 38.93 9.74 -9.46
N LEU A 136 38.41 10.15 -8.32
CA LEU A 136 38.02 11.52 -8.09
C LEU A 136 39.30 12.33 -7.83
N ALA A 137 39.49 13.46 -8.56
CA ALA A 137 40.50 14.40 -8.23
C ALA A 137 40.30 14.88 -6.78
N ALA A 138 41.32 14.72 -5.94
CA ALA A 138 41.27 15.24 -4.59
C ALA A 138 41.20 16.78 -4.67
N VAL A 139 40.07 17.35 -4.35
CA VAL A 139 39.94 18.79 -4.14
C VAL A 139 40.35 19.07 -2.71
N THR A 140 41.51 19.66 -2.55
CA THR A 140 41.95 20.14 -1.24
C THR A 140 41.16 21.41 -0.93
N ALA A 141 40.27 21.33 0.07
CA ALA A 141 39.56 22.53 0.52
C ALA A 141 40.54 23.46 1.24
N ASP A 142 40.52 24.74 0.88
CA ASP A 142 41.25 25.78 1.60
C ASP A 142 40.37 26.32 2.73
N TYR A 143 40.84 26.08 3.96
CA TYR A 143 40.16 26.53 5.18
C TYR A 143 40.84 27.80 5.73
N SER A 144 41.85 28.38 5.04
CA SER A 144 42.49 29.62 5.46
C SER A 144 41.47 30.76 5.44
N GLY A 145 41.36 31.48 6.53
CA GLY A 145 40.45 32.63 6.65
C GLY A 145 39.01 32.27 7.07
N ILE A 146 38.74 31.02 7.43
CA ILE A 146 37.44 30.63 8.03
C ILE A 146 37.49 30.92 9.53
N ASP A 147 36.61 31.79 9.98
CA ASP A 147 36.34 31.99 11.39
C ASP A 147 35.40 30.88 11.89
N ILE A 148 35.74 30.26 13.03
CA ILE A 148 34.97 29.13 13.58
C ILE A 148 33.57 29.55 14.04
N ALA A 149 33.44 30.74 14.62
CA ALA A 149 32.13 31.22 15.06
C ALA A 149 31.17 31.47 13.88
N ASP A 150 31.69 32.12 12.83
CA ASP A 150 30.94 32.30 11.59
C ASP A 150 30.56 30.97 10.92
N ALA A 151 31.50 30.01 10.90
CA ALA A 151 31.22 28.67 10.38
C ALA A 151 30.14 27.93 11.16
N ILE A 152 30.13 28.04 12.48
CA ILE A 152 29.08 27.46 13.34
C ILE A 152 27.73 28.07 13.03
N ASP A 153 27.64 29.40 12.97
CA ASP A 153 26.38 30.09 12.67
C ASP A 153 25.84 29.70 11.28
N ARG A 154 26.71 29.64 10.27
CA ARG A 154 26.32 29.19 8.92
C ARG A 154 25.83 27.75 8.91
N VAL A 155 26.51 26.82 9.60
CA VAL A 155 26.10 25.41 9.66
C VAL A 155 24.78 25.26 10.39
N LEU A 156 24.62 25.91 11.53
CA LEU A 156 23.37 25.86 12.31
C LEU A 156 22.19 26.53 11.58
N GLY A 157 22.46 27.51 10.72
CA GLY A 157 21.47 28.18 9.87
C GLY A 157 21.06 27.40 8.61
N GLN A 158 21.76 26.33 8.24
CA GLN A 158 21.41 25.56 7.05
C GLN A 158 20.10 24.80 7.23
N ALA A 159 19.26 24.76 6.20
CA ALA A 159 17.97 24.06 6.23
C ALA A 159 18.07 22.57 6.60
N THR A 160 19.19 21.92 6.27
CA THR A 160 19.47 20.52 6.63
C THR A 160 19.86 20.30 8.09
N VAL A 161 20.34 21.34 8.77
CA VAL A 161 20.83 21.29 10.16
C VAL A 161 19.91 22.02 11.12
N ALA A 162 19.34 23.14 10.70
CA ALA A 162 18.47 24.00 11.49
C ALA A 162 17.25 23.29 12.06
N SER A 163 16.58 23.93 13.00
CA SER A 163 15.36 23.41 13.63
C SER A 163 14.31 23.01 12.60
N LYS A 164 13.75 21.83 12.76
CA LYS A 164 12.64 21.29 11.94
C LYS A 164 11.27 21.56 12.55
N LYS A 165 11.20 22.41 13.59
CA LYS A 165 9.95 22.70 14.27
C LYS A 165 8.82 23.14 13.31
N PHE A 166 9.16 23.87 12.25
CA PHE A 166 8.17 24.29 11.25
C PHE A 166 7.49 23.10 10.56
N LEU A 167 8.20 21.99 10.30
CA LEU A 167 7.61 20.80 9.64
C LEU A 167 6.52 20.14 10.48
N ILE A 168 6.64 20.22 11.80
CA ILE A 168 5.67 19.62 12.71
C ILE A 168 4.57 20.60 13.14
N THR A 169 4.68 21.88 12.78
CA THR A 169 3.70 22.92 13.17
C THR A 169 2.82 23.38 12.02
N ILE A 170 3.23 23.20 10.76
CA ILE A 170 2.43 23.59 9.58
C ILE A 170 1.49 22.49 9.10
N GLY A 171 1.76 21.21 9.44
CA GLY A 171 0.87 20.09 9.15
C GLY A 171 -0.28 20.01 10.15
N ASP A 172 -1.33 19.27 9.78
CA ASP A 172 -2.40 18.95 10.70
C ASP A 172 -1.90 17.98 11.78
N ARG A 173 -1.82 18.46 13.02
CA ARG A 173 -1.32 17.71 14.17
C ARG A 173 -2.41 16.89 14.87
N SER A 174 -3.64 17.13 14.51
CA SER A 174 -4.81 16.51 15.14
C SER A 174 -5.76 15.89 14.13
N VAL A 175 -5.18 15.16 13.14
CA VAL A 175 -5.95 14.37 12.19
C VAL A 175 -6.95 13.50 12.95
N THR A 176 -8.21 13.48 12.50
CA THR A 176 -9.36 12.85 13.16
C THR A 176 -9.92 13.59 14.40
N GLY A 177 -9.24 14.55 14.98
CA GLY A 177 -9.71 15.31 16.15
C GLY A 177 -9.77 14.53 17.47
N HIS A 178 -9.32 13.27 17.50
CA HIS A 178 -9.35 12.40 18.68
C HIS A 178 -8.02 12.33 19.44
N VAL A 179 -7.22 13.38 19.36
CA VAL A 179 -5.93 13.45 20.07
C VAL A 179 -6.16 13.83 21.53
N VAL A 180 -5.74 12.97 22.43
CA VAL A 180 -5.77 13.25 23.88
C VAL A 180 -4.65 14.20 24.28
N ARG A 181 -3.52 14.11 23.58
CA ARG A 181 -2.32 14.92 23.81
C ARG A 181 -1.56 15.12 22.50
N ASP A 182 -0.91 16.27 22.36
CA ASP A 182 -0.05 16.53 21.21
C ASP A 182 1.07 15.49 21.10
N GLN A 183 1.44 15.17 19.86
CA GLN A 183 2.47 14.18 19.53
C GLN A 183 3.86 14.57 20.08
N MET A 184 4.12 15.86 20.20
CA MET A 184 5.39 16.38 20.67
C MET A 184 5.36 16.56 22.18
N VAL A 185 6.24 15.84 22.85
CA VAL A 185 6.47 15.98 24.30
C VAL A 185 7.76 16.77 24.49
N GLY A 186 7.71 17.82 25.25
CA GLY A 186 8.86 18.66 25.50
C GLY A 186 8.52 19.94 26.25
N PRO A 187 9.48 20.88 26.41
CA PRO A 187 9.30 22.08 27.24
C PRO A 187 8.24 23.04 26.69
N TRP A 188 7.73 22.78 25.50
CA TRP A 188 6.74 23.62 24.82
C TRP A 188 5.32 23.08 24.87
N GLN A 189 5.07 22.08 25.66
CA GLN A 189 3.76 21.44 25.85
C GLN A 189 3.29 21.58 27.29
#